data_a6707e988b10196e99b337c7a88d9524
#
_entry.id   a6707e988b10196e99b337c7a88d9524
#
_cell.length_a   1.000
_cell.length_b   1.000
_cell.length_c   1.000
_cell.angle_alpha   90.00
_cell.angle_beta   90.00
_cell.angle_gamma   90.00
#
_symmetry.space_group_name_H-M   'P 1'
#
loop_
_entity.id
_entity.type
_entity.pdbx_description
1 polymer ?
#
loop_
_entity_poly.entity_id
_entity_poly.type
_entity_poly.pdbx_seq_one_letter_code
_entity_poly.pdbx_strand_id
1 'polypeptide(L)'
;MPDYQTFEHDVLVIGAGGAGLRAAIEASAAGVSVGLVCKSLLGKAHTVMAEGGIAAALANVDERDNWKVHFSDTMRGGQYVNNWRMAELHAKEAPARVRELEAWGAVFDRTADGKILQRNFGGHRYPRLAHVGDRTGLEMIRTLQDHGIHQGIDVHMECTVLTLLKDGDRVTGAFAYDRERGRFRLFKARAIVLATGGIGRAFRITSNSWEYTGDGHALAYHAGAELIDMEFVQFHPTGMVWPPSVRGILVTEGVRGEGGVLLNSMRKRFMFDDIPDNYKTQTADSEEEGWRYCQGDKSSRRPPELLTRDHVARCIVREVKEGRGSPHGGVYLDISWIRQRLKNSEEHIKRKLPSMYHQFKQLADIDITQQPMEVGPTTHYVMGGIRVDADTQMSAVPGLFAAGECAAGINGANRLGGNSLSDLLVFGKRAGEYAAKFARDHGAGAIDSTLIEEAARRALEPFERSDGTQGEGPYKIQLELQEMMQELVGIVRREDEMQRALEGIGRLWQRAASVAVTGNREYNPGWHTALDLSNLLTVSEAVTRSAIERKESRGAQFRDDYPSKSDEFGKINVAVRKNADGSMRVLRESIPEMPVELKQVIQEMG
;
A
#
# COMPACT_ATOMS: atom_id res chain seq x y z
N MET A 1 23.21 25.22 -18.47
CA MET A 1 22.22 24.14 -18.49
C MET A 1 22.78 22.97 -17.72
N PRO A 2 22.00 22.26 -16.92
CA PRO A 2 22.47 21.04 -16.29
C PRO A 2 22.83 20.01 -17.37
N ASP A 3 23.87 19.20 -17.12
CA ASP A 3 24.20 18.06 -17.97
C ASP A 3 23.25 16.92 -17.67
N TYR A 4 22.52 16.42 -18.68
CA TYR A 4 21.59 15.30 -18.56
C TYR A 4 21.55 14.42 -19.80
N GLN A 5 21.30 13.15 -19.60
CA GLN A 5 21.05 12.20 -20.67
C GLN A 5 19.56 12.14 -21.00
N THR A 6 19.22 12.14 -22.29
CA THR A 6 17.82 12.08 -22.77
C THR A 6 17.45 10.68 -23.24
N PHE A 7 16.25 10.23 -22.84
CA PHE A 7 15.60 9.01 -23.28
C PHE A 7 14.22 9.34 -23.83
N GLU A 8 13.76 8.59 -24.82
CA GLU A 8 12.46 8.80 -25.46
C GLU A 8 11.68 7.49 -25.51
N HIS A 9 10.44 7.52 -25.01
CA HIS A 9 9.52 6.39 -25.01
C HIS A 9 8.10 6.85 -25.32
N ASP A 10 7.27 5.99 -25.86
CA ASP A 10 5.84 6.28 -26.00
C ASP A 10 5.16 6.31 -24.64
N VAL A 11 5.46 5.31 -23.79
CA VAL A 11 4.94 5.19 -22.43
C VAL A 11 6.10 5.08 -21.43
N LEU A 12 6.08 5.93 -20.41
CA LEU A 12 6.99 5.86 -19.27
C LEU A 12 6.26 5.32 -18.04
N VAL A 13 6.72 4.21 -17.49
CA VAL A 13 6.21 3.65 -16.25
C VAL A 13 7.16 3.98 -15.11
N ILE A 14 6.68 4.61 -14.04
CA ILE A 14 7.46 5.02 -12.89
C ILE A 14 7.07 4.13 -11.70
N GLY A 15 7.97 3.22 -11.32
CA GLY A 15 7.78 2.19 -10.31
C GLY A 15 7.75 0.78 -10.92
N ALA A 16 8.62 -0.12 -10.42
CA ALA A 16 8.79 -1.49 -10.91
C ALA A 16 8.24 -2.54 -9.92
N GLY A 17 7.19 -2.19 -9.17
CA GLY A 17 6.38 -3.13 -8.40
C GLY A 17 5.40 -3.90 -9.29
N GLY A 18 4.52 -4.69 -8.68
CA GLY A 18 3.57 -5.52 -9.42
C GLY A 18 2.71 -4.73 -10.42
N ALA A 19 2.20 -3.55 -10.03
CA ALA A 19 1.39 -2.71 -10.93
C ALA A 19 2.22 -2.15 -12.09
N GLY A 20 3.43 -1.66 -11.82
CA GLY A 20 4.30 -1.07 -12.84
C GLY A 20 4.79 -2.11 -13.85
N LEU A 21 5.24 -3.27 -13.39
CA LEU A 21 5.62 -4.37 -14.28
C LEU A 21 4.42 -4.81 -15.13
N ARG A 22 3.24 -4.95 -14.52
CA ARG A 22 2.03 -5.33 -15.26
C ARG A 22 1.64 -4.29 -16.31
N ALA A 23 1.74 -2.99 -15.98
CA ALA A 23 1.47 -1.89 -16.91
C ALA A 23 2.49 -1.87 -18.07
N ALA A 24 3.77 -2.04 -17.77
CA ALA A 24 4.84 -2.06 -18.77
C ALA A 24 4.67 -3.24 -19.75
N ILE A 25 4.34 -4.43 -19.24
CA ILE A 25 4.05 -5.62 -20.05
C ILE A 25 2.89 -5.36 -21.01
N GLU A 26 1.78 -4.80 -20.52
CA GLU A 26 0.60 -4.57 -21.34
C GLU A 26 0.83 -3.47 -22.39
N ALA A 27 1.51 -2.39 -22.02
CA ALA A 27 1.85 -1.33 -22.95
C ALA A 27 2.79 -1.84 -24.06
N SER A 28 3.81 -2.62 -23.71
CA SER A 28 4.73 -3.24 -24.68
C SER A 28 3.99 -4.21 -25.61
N ALA A 29 3.10 -5.04 -25.07
CA ALA A 29 2.26 -5.94 -25.87
C ALA A 29 1.34 -5.20 -26.85
N ALA A 30 0.97 -3.96 -26.55
CA ALA A 30 0.24 -3.07 -27.45
C ALA A 30 1.11 -2.47 -28.57
N GLY A 31 2.40 -2.75 -28.63
CA GLY A 31 3.32 -2.37 -29.72
C GLY A 31 3.88 -0.93 -29.60
N VAL A 32 3.88 -0.34 -28.41
CA VAL A 32 4.52 0.96 -28.14
C VAL A 32 5.84 0.78 -27.40
N SER A 33 6.76 1.74 -27.55
CA SER A 33 8.02 1.74 -26.79
C SER A 33 7.77 2.08 -25.32
N VAL A 34 8.40 1.31 -24.42
CA VAL A 34 8.17 1.42 -22.97
C VAL A 34 9.48 1.61 -22.22
N GLY A 35 9.56 2.70 -21.44
CA GLY A 35 10.57 2.89 -20.42
C GLY A 35 10.01 2.55 -19.02
N LEU A 36 10.76 1.81 -18.22
CA LEU A 36 10.42 1.46 -16.85
C LEU A 36 11.47 2.03 -15.90
N VAL A 37 11.09 3.01 -15.09
CA VAL A 37 11.98 3.67 -14.12
C VAL A 37 11.72 3.11 -12.72
N CYS A 38 12.77 2.69 -12.01
CA CYS A 38 12.66 2.25 -10.63
C CYS A 38 13.72 2.89 -9.72
N LYS A 39 13.29 3.27 -8.52
CA LYS A 39 14.10 3.92 -7.49
C LYS A 39 15.17 2.98 -6.91
N SER A 40 14.91 1.67 -6.93
CA SER A 40 15.83 0.61 -6.55
C SER A 40 16.13 -0.33 -7.72
N LEU A 41 16.61 -1.53 -7.44
CA LEU A 41 16.88 -2.56 -8.45
C LEU A 41 15.58 -3.25 -8.88
N LEU A 42 15.51 -3.67 -10.12
CA LEU A 42 14.43 -4.51 -10.64
C LEU A 42 14.29 -5.79 -9.79
N GLY A 43 13.05 -6.17 -9.48
CA GLY A 43 12.77 -7.33 -8.63
C GLY A 43 12.93 -7.08 -7.12
N LYS A 44 13.23 -5.86 -6.68
CA LYS A 44 13.37 -5.49 -5.25
C LYS A 44 12.22 -4.62 -4.71
N ALA A 45 11.21 -4.36 -5.52
CA ALA A 45 10.03 -3.59 -5.08
C ALA A 45 9.32 -4.24 -3.89
N HIS A 46 8.67 -3.42 -3.06
CA HIS A 46 8.00 -3.87 -1.84
C HIS A 46 6.99 -5.03 -2.06
N THR A 47 6.43 -5.17 -3.25
CA THR A 47 5.53 -6.28 -3.60
C THR A 47 6.12 -7.66 -3.26
N VAL A 48 7.46 -7.84 -3.30
CA VAL A 48 8.13 -9.11 -2.95
C VAL A 48 7.87 -9.54 -1.50
N MET A 49 7.56 -8.58 -0.62
CA MET A 49 7.28 -8.80 0.80
C MET A 49 5.84 -9.22 1.07
N ALA A 50 5.00 -9.32 0.05
CA ALA A 50 3.60 -9.71 0.23
C ALA A 50 3.46 -11.23 0.39
N GLU A 51 2.96 -11.64 1.54
CA GLU A 51 2.92 -13.05 1.97
C GLU A 51 1.53 -13.68 1.84
N GLY A 52 0.47 -12.84 1.89
CA GLY A 52 -0.92 -13.30 2.07
C GLY A 52 -1.49 -14.13 0.93
N GLY A 53 -1.38 -13.68 -0.28
CA GLY A 53 -1.99 -14.26 -1.48
C GLY A 53 -2.76 -13.22 -2.31
N ILE A 54 -3.17 -13.63 -3.50
CA ILE A 54 -3.89 -12.82 -4.49
C ILE A 54 -5.38 -13.14 -4.37
N ALA A 55 -6.20 -12.14 -4.01
CA ALA A 55 -7.65 -12.32 -3.89
C ALA A 55 -8.30 -12.46 -5.28
N ALA A 56 -8.88 -13.62 -5.56
CA ALA A 56 -9.57 -13.91 -6.81
C ALA A 56 -10.65 -14.98 -6.59
N ALA A 57 -11.87 -14.72 -7.00
CA ALA A 57 -13.00 -15.64 -6.82
C ALA A 57 -12.96 -16.77 -7.87
N LEU A 58 -12.03 -17.73 -7.69
CA LEU A 58 -11.82 -18.87 -8.58
C LEU A 58 -12.81 -20.02 -8.33
N ALA A 59 -13.47 -20.04 -7.17
CA ALA A 59 -14.37 -21.13 -6.73
C ALA A 59 -13.71 -22.53 -6.65
N ASN A 60 -12.39 -22.59 -6.47
CA ASN A 60 -11.67 -23.86 -6.45
C ASN A 60 -11.80 -24.62 -5.13
N VAL A 61 -11.92 -23.91 -4.02
CA VAL A 61 -12.01 -24.46 -2.65
C VAL A 61 -13.45 -24.39 -2.15
N ASP A 62 -14.15 -23.30 -2.43
CA ASP A 62 -15.56 -23.12 -2.09
C ASP A 62 -16.34 -22.68 -3.33
N GLU A 63 -17.22 -23.54 -3.82
CA GLU A 63 -18.00 -23.32 -5.06
C GLU A 63 -19.01 -22.16 -4.95
N ARG A 64 -19.32 -21.73 -3.72
CA ARG A 64 -20.21 -20.58 -3.49
C ARG A 64 -19.53 -19.25 -3.81
N ASP A 65 -18.16 -19.20 -3.84
CA ASP A 65 -17.44 -17.99 -4.14
C ASP A 65 -17.54 -17.59 -5.61
N ASN A 66 -17.81 -16.34 -5.85
CA ASN A 66 -17.92 -15.75 -7.18
C ASN A 66 -17.66 -14.25 -7.13
N TRP A 67 -17.60 -13.58 -8.28
CA TRP A 67 -17.32 -12.15 -8.36
C TRP A 67 -18.32 -11.27 -7.58
N LYS A 68 -19.59 -11.66 -7.46
CA LYS A 68 -20.60 -10.90 -6.72
C LYS A 68 -20.29 -10.90 -5.22
N VAL A 69 -19.91 -12.05 -4.69
CA VAL A 69 -19.46 -12.17 -3.28
C VAL A 69 -18.19 -11.38 -3.06
N HIS A 70 -17.21 -11.46 -3.98
CA HIS A 70 -15.97 -10.69 -3.88
C HIS A 70 -16.24 -9.18 -3.91
N PHE A 71 -17.09 -8.71 -4.81
CA PHE A 71 -17.54 -7.32 -4.89
C PHE A 71 -18.22 -6.87 -3.60
N SER A 72 -19.21 -7.64 -3.10
CA SER A 72 -19.91 -7.32 -1.85
C SER A 72 -18.97 -7.25 -0.64
N ASP A 73 -18.05 -8.22 -0.52
CA ASP A 73 -17.03 -8.21 0.55
C ASP A 73 -16.13 -6.98 0.46
N THR A 74 -15.68 -6.60 -0.76
CA THR A 74 -14.83 -5.43 -1.00
C THR A 74 -15.54 -4.13 -0.62
N MET A 75 -16.80 -3.97 -1.04
CA MET A 75 -17.62 -2.79 -0.70
C MET A 75 -17.87 -2.70 0.81
N ARG A 76 -18.23 -3.80 1.44
CA ARG A 76 -18.43 -3.87 2.90
C ARG A 76 -17.13 -3.60 3.66
N GLY A 77 -16.02 -4.20 3.24
CA GLY A 77 -14.70 -3.97 3.81
C GLY A 77 -14.28 -2.52 3.73
N GLY A 78 -14.48 -1.87 2.59
CA GLY A 78 -14.22 -0.45 2.35
C GLY A 78 -15.26 0.50 2.94
N GLN A 79 -16.20 -0.02 3.73
CA GLN A 79 -17.25 0.76 4.41
C GLN A 79 -18.12 1.61 3.46
N TYR A 80 -18.29 1.11 2.23
CA TYR A 80 -19.13 1.69 1.17
C TYR A 80 -18.69 3.07 0.66
N VAL A 81 -17.47 3.50 0.95
CA VAL A 81 -16.88 4.72 0.35
C VAL A 81 -15.93 4.41 -0.81
N ASN A 82 -15.93 3.18 -1.27
CA ASN A 82 -15.19 2.72 -2.45
C ASN A 82 -15.73 3.39 -3.72
N ASN A 83 -14.88 3.51 -4.73
CA ASN A 83 -15.35 3.61 -6.12
C ASN A 83 -15.94 2.25 -6.52
N TRP A 84 -17.27 2.16 -6.56
CA TRP A 84 -17.98 0.90 -6.83
C TRP A 84 -17.61 0.30 -8.20
N ARG A 85 -17.30 1.14 -9.20
CA ARG A 85 -16.89 0.68 -10.52
C ARG A 85 -15.54 -0.01 -10.48
N MET A 86 -14.58 0.54 -9.76
CA MET A 86 -13.29 -0.14 -9.53
C MET A 86 -13.48 -1.46 -8.79
N ALA A 87 -14.30 -1.49 -7.74
CA ALA A 87 -14.57 -2.74 -7.00
C ALA A 87 -15.24 -3.81 -7.89
N GLU A 88 -16.16 -3.41 -8.79
CA GLU A 88 -16.79 -4.29 -9.75
C GLU A 88 -15.78 -4.88 -10.76
N LEU A 89 -14.99 -4.01 -11.40
CA LEU A 89 -13.96 -4.40 -12.36
C LEU A 89 -12.94 -5.35 -11.73
N HIS A 90 -12.46 -4.99 -10.54
CA HIS A 90 -11.53 -5.81 -9.78
C HIS A 90 -12.07 -7.22 -9.52
N ALA A 91 -13.29 -7.32 -8.97
CA ALA A 91 -13.89 -8.62 -8.64
C ALA A 91 -14.12 -9.50 -9.88
N LYS A 92 -14.48 -8.89 -11.00
CA LYS A 92 -14.72 -9.60 -12.27
C LYS A 92 -13.42 -10.04 -12.96
N GLU A 93 -12.38 -9.23 -12.93
CA GLU A 93 -11.15 -9.46 -13.70
C GLU A 93 -10.07 -10.23 -12.94
N ALA A 94 -10.04 -10.16 -11.60
CA ALA A 94 -9.02 -10.81 -10.79
C ALA A 94 -8.83 -12.32 -11.09
N PRO A 95 -9.89 -13.14 -11.30
CA PRO A 95 -9.73 -14.54 -11.66
C PRO A 95 -8.94 -14.74 -12.96
N ALA A 96 -9.19 -13.93 -13.98
CA ALA A 96 -8.47 -14.01 -15.24
C ALA A 96 -6.99 -13.63 -15.08
N ARG A 97 -6.70 -12.64 -14.22
CA ARG A 97 -5.31 -12.18 -13.94
C ARG A 97 -4.50 -13.25 -13.22
N VAL A 98 -5.11 -13.98 -12.31
CA VAL A 98 -4.42 -15.11 -11.62
C VAL A 98 -4.08 -16.22 -12.60
N ARG A 99 -5.03 -16.57 -13.52
CA ARG A 99 -4.78 -17.58 -14.56
C ARG A 99 -3.71 -17.12 -15.57
N GLU A 100 -3.63 -15.83 -15.87
CA GLU A 100 -2.53 -15.28 -16.69
C GLU A 100 -1.18 -15.49 -16.02
N LEU A 101 -1.04 -15.18 -14.72
CA LEU A 101 0.20 -15.44 -14.00
C LEU A 101 0.57 -16.92 -14.02
N GLU A 102 -0.41 -17.81 -13.83
CA GLU A 102 -0.19 -19.26 -13.94
C GLU A 102 0.33 -19.64 -15.33
N ALA A 103 -0.30 -19.11 -16.39
CA ALA A 103 0.13 -19.34 -17.77
C ALA A 103 1.55 -18.79 -18.06
N TRP A 104 1.96 -17.74 -17.37
CA TRP A 104 3.30 -17.15 -17.44
C TRP A 104 4.32 -17.86 -16.54
N GLY A 105 3.91 -18.93 -15.82
CA GLY A 105 4.80 -19.78 -15.04
C GLY A 105 4.81 -19.54 -13.52
N ALA A 106 3.79 -18.87 -12.97
CA ALA A 106 3.63 -18.79 -11.51
C ALA A 106 3.23 -20.16 -10.93
N VAL A 107 3.95 -20.61 -9.91
CA VAL A 107 3.79 -21.94 -9.31
C VAL A 107 2.94 -21.85 -8.05
N PHE A 108 1.62 -21.68 -8.22
CA PHE A 108 0.68 -21.66 -7.09
C PHE A 108 0.57 -23.01 -6.37
N ASP A 109 0.30 -22.98 -5.08
CA ASP A 109 -0.08 -24.15 -4.29
C ASP A 109 -1.34 -24.79 -4.88
N ARG A 110 -1.46 -26.15 -4.77
CA ARG A 110 -2.51 -26.91 -5.43
C ARG A 110 -3.39 -27.65 -4.44
N THR A 111 -4.66 -27.79 -4.81
CA THR A 111 -5.58 -28.77 -4.22
C THR A 111 -5.22 -30.19 -4.65
N ALA A 112 -5.79 -31.19 -4.01
CA ALA A 112 -5.52 -32.59 -4.35
C ALA A 112 -5.95 -32.96 -5.78
N ASP A 113 -6.93 -32.25 -6.35
CA ASP A 113 -7.39 -32.40 -7.73
C ASP A 113 -6.68 -31.46 -8.73
N GLY A 114 -5.57 -30.80 -8.30
CA GLY A 114 -4.67 -30.03 -9.15
C GLY A 114 -5.09 -28.59 -9.44
N LYS A 115 -6.19 -28.09 -8.85
CA LYS A 115 -6.60 -26.69 -8.98
C LYS A 115 -5.75 -25.76 -8.12
N ILE A 116 -5.71 -24.45 -8.44
CA ILE A 116 -5.05 -23.45 -7.58
C ILE A 116 -5.71 -23.46 -6.20
N LEU A 117 -4.90 -23.69 -5.17
CA LEU A 117 -5.36 -23.65 -3.78
C LEU A 117 -5.63 -22.21 -3.35
N GLN A 118 -6.73 -22.02 -2.64
CA GLN A 118 -7.14 -20.74 -2.08
C GLN A 118 -7.27 -20.85 -0.57
N ARG A 119 -6.81 -19.84 0.17
CA ARG A 119 -6.89 -19.80 1.63
C ARG A 119 -7.79 -18.69 2.15
N ASN A 120 -8.21 -18.85 3.41
CA ASN A 120 -8.99 -17.87 4.15
C ASN A 120 -8.15 -16.65 4.53
N PHE A 121 -8.78 -15.47 4.48
CA PHE A 121 -8.23 -14.24 5.00
C PHE A 121 -9.33 -13.35 5.60
N GLY A 122 -8.95 -12.47 6.52
CA GLY A 122 -9.90 -11.60 7.23
C GLY A 122 -10.71 -10.70 6.30
N GLY A 123 -12.01 -10.59 6.60
CA GLY A 123 -12.96 -9.78 5.86
C GLY A 123 -13.59 -10.46 4.64
N HIS A 124 -12.97 -11.49 4.08
CA HIS A 124 -13.54 -12.30 3.00
C HIS A 124 -14.51 -13.35 3.55
N ARG A 125 -15.62 -13.55 2.84
CA ARG A 125 -16.61 -14.56 3.23
C ARG A 125 -16.12 -15.98 2.96
N TYR A 126 -15.46 -16.21 1.83
CA TYR A 126 -14.97 -17.50 1.40
C TYR A 126 -13.46 -17.49 1.14
N PRO A 127 -12.80 -18.68 1.17
CA PRO A 127 -11.40 -18.80 0.78
C PRO A 127 -11.21 -18.37 -0.67
N ARG A 128 -10.46 -17.29 -0.91
CA ARG A 128 -10.21 -16.81 -2.28
C ARG A 128 -8.78 -16.37 -2.58
N LEU A 129 -7.87 -16.46 -1.61
CA LEU A 129 -6.50 -16.02 -1.82
C LEU A 129 -5.66 -17.12 -2.45
N ALA A 130 -5.40 -17.02 -3.76
CA ALA A 130 -4.41 -17.84 -4.46
C ALA A 130 -3.00 -17.52 -3.93
N HIS A 131 -2.20 -18.52 -3.60
CA HIS A 131 -0.95 -18.30 -2.87
C HIS A 131 0.15 -19.29 -3.24
N VAL A 132 1.38 -18.95 -2.87
CA VAL A 132 2.57 -19.79 -2.90
C VAL A 132 3.18 -19.77 -1.50
N GLY A 133 2.76 -20.69 -0.63
CA GLY A 133 3.09 -20.64 0.79
C GLY A 133 2.82 -19.25 1.39
N ASP A 134 3.82 -18.66 2.04
CA ASP A 134 3.85 -17.28 2.54
C ASP A 134 4.81 -16.38 1.73
N ARG A 135 4.95 -16.63 0.39
CA ARG A 135 5.88 -15.93 -0.52
C ARG A 135 5.22 -15.53 -1.84
N THR A 136 3.92 -15.26 -1.81
CA THR A 136 3.13 -15.00 -3.03
C THR A 136 3.63 -13.77 -3.81
N GLY A 137 4.00 -12.69 -3.12
CA GLY A 137 4.52 -11.49 -3.76
C GLY A 137 5.84 -11.70 -4.48
N LEU A 138 6.74 -12.49 -3.89
CA LEU A 138 8.01 -12.87 -4.54
C LEU A 138 7.77 -13.65 -5.83
N GLU A 139 6.86 -14.64 -5.80
CA GLU A 139 6.50 -15.41 -6.99
C GLU A 139 5.86 -14.55 -8.06
N MET A 140 4.98 -13.65 -7.67
CA MET A 140 4.34 -12.71 -8.59
C MET A 140 5.37 -11.80 -9.29
N ILE A 141 6.30 -11.20 -8.52
CA ILE A 141 7.34 -10.34 -9.09
C ILE A 141 8.27 -11.13 -10.00
N ARG A 142 8.70 -12.35 -9.59
CA ARG A 142 9.51 -13.22 -10.41
C ARG A 142 8.84 -13.47 -11.77
N THR A 143 7.58 -13.88 -11.74
CA THR A 143 6.83 -14.20 -12.96
C THR A 143 6.65 -12.98 -13.87
N LEU A 144 6.28 -11.84 -13.31
CA LEU A 144 6.11 -10.60 -14.09
C LEU A 144 7.45 -10.12 -14.67
N GLN A 145 8.52 -10.20 -13.90
CA GLN A 145 9.86 -9.81 -14.36
C GLN A 145 10.36 -10.72 -15.49
N ASP A 146 10.26 -12.03 -15.31
CA ASP A 146 10.68 -13.00 -16.33
C ASP A 146 9.90 -12.78 -17.63
N HIS A 147 8.59 -12.61 -17.54
CA HIS A 147 7.74 -12.34 -18.71
C HIS A 147 8.06 -10.99 -19.37
N GLY A 148 8.29 -9.93 -18.56
CA GLY A 148 8.57 -8.58 -19.05
C GLY A 148 9.92 -8.42 -19.73
N ILE A 149 10.98 -9.10 -19.26
CA ILE A 149 12.32 -9.04 -19.87
C ILE A 149 12.28 -9.48 -21.33
N HIS A 150 11.48 -10.48 -21.67
CA HIS A 150 11.35 -10.98 -23.04
C HIS A 150 10.58 -10.05 -23.98
N GLN A 151 10.00 -8.95 -23.48
CA GLN A 151 9.19 -8.01 -24.26
C GLN A 151 9.94 -6.73 -24.69
N GLY A 152 11.24 -6.62 -24.38
CA GLY A 152 12.06 -5.48 -24.80
C GLY A 152 11.74 -4.18 -24.07
N ILE A 153 11.30 -4.25 -22.82
CA ILE A 153 11.09 -3.08 -21.95
C ILE A 153 12.47 -2.50 -21.57
N ASP A 154 12.66 -1.19 -21.77
CA ASP A 154 13.87 -0.47 -21.38
C ASP A 154 13.84 -0.11 -19.90
N VAL A 155 14.70 -0.69 -19.08
CA VAL A 155 14.68 -0.58 -17.62
C VAL A 155 15.78 0.36 -17.11
N HIS A 156 15.34 1.41 -16.40
CA HIS A 156 16.20 2.39 -15.75
C HIS A 156 16.18 2.21 -14.22
N MET A 157 17.10 1.39 -13.72
CA MET A 157 17.24 1.10 -12.28
C MET A 157 17.94 2.24 -11.54
N GLU A 158 17.74 2.29 -10.22
CA GLU A 158 18.33 3.28 -9.30
C GLU A 158 18.15 4.72 -9.78
N CYS A 159 16.97 5.00 -10.35
CA CYS A 159 16.61 6.28 -10.91
C CYS A 159 15.38 6.85 -10.17
N THR A 160 15.54 8.05 -9.64
CA THR A 160 14.47 8.75 -8.90
C THR A 160 13.95 9.93 -9.72
N VAL A 161 12.64 9.96 -9.94
CA VAL A 161 11.97 11.06 -10.63
C VAL A 161 11.80 12.24 -9.67
N LEU A 162 12.23 13.44 -10.11
CA LEU A 162 12.16 14.69 -9.35
C LEU A 162 10.90 15.48 -9.66
N THR A 163 10.50 15.50 -10.94
CA THR A 163 9.32 16.25 -11.40
C THR A 163 8.77 15.67 -12.70
N LEU A 164 7.46 15.86 -12.91
CA LEU A 164 6.80 15.62 -14.19
C LEU A 164 6.85 16.92 -15.02
N LEU A 165 7.05 16.77 -16.32
CA LEU A 165 7.07 17.86 -17.28
C LEU A 165 5.74 17.91 -18.02
N LYS A 166 5.28 19.11 -18.35
CA LYS A 166 3.99 19.32 -18.99
C LYS A 166 4.11 20.30 -20.18
N ASP A 167 3.23 20.09 -21.16
CA ASP A 167 2.92 21.04 -22.23
C ASP A 167 1.44 21.41 -22.09
N GLY A 168 1.18 22.63 -21.62
CA GLY A 168 -0.16 23.00 -21.15
C GLY A 168 -0.58 22.15 -19.96
N ASP A 169 -1.72 21.45 -20.10
CA ASP A 169 -2.27 20.59 -19.06
C ASP A 169 -1.77 19.13 -19.16
N ARG A 170 -1.18 18.72 -20.28
CA ARG A 170 -0.77 17.36 -20.58
C ARG A 170 0.66 17.08 -20.10
N VAL A 171 0.90 15.88 -19.52
CA VAL A 171 2.26 15.42 -19.25
C VAL A 171 2.99 15.07 -20.55
N THR A 172 4.28 15.39 -20.61
CA THR A 172 5.15 15.18 -21.78
C THR A 172 6.48 14.53 -21.46
N GLY A 173 6.76 14.33 -20.18
CA GLY A 173 7.99 13.71 -19.74
C GLY A 173 8.20 13.79 -18.24
N ALA A 174 9.38 13.33 -17.82
CA ALA A 174 9.83 13.37 -16.44
C ALA A 174 11.32 13.73 -16.37
N PHE A 175 11.68 14.51 -15.36
CA PHE A 175 13.07 14.82 -15.06
C PHE A 175 13.48 14.06 -13.80
N ALA A 176 14.62 13.41 -13.84
CA ALA A 176 15.07 12.45 -12.84
C ALA A 176 16.57 12.53 -12.59
N TYR A 177 17.06 11.81 -11.59
CA TYR A 177 18.48 11.58 -11.41
C TYR A 177 18.79 10.09 -11.21
N ASP A 178 19.95 9.70 -11.72
CA ASP A 178 20.59 8.41 -11.51
C ASP A 178 21.27 8.42 -10.13
N ARG A 179 20.86 7.55 -9.24
CA ARG A 179 21.35 7.48 -7.85
C ARG A 179 22.80 6.98 -7.78
N GLU A 180 23.16 6.08 -8.71
CA GLU A 180 24.49 5.50 -8.79
C GLU A 180 25.52 6.57 -9.18
N ARG A 181 25.24 7.31 -10.24
CA ARG A 181 26.21 8.25 -10.85
C ARG A 181 25.97 9.71 -10.48
N GLY A 182 24.86 10.02 -9.81
CA GLY A 182 24.47 11.39 -9.48
C GLY A 182 24.23 12.28 -10.70
N ARG A 183 23.88 11.71 -11.87
CA ARG A 183 23.63 12.41 -13.12
C ARG A 183 22.14 12.57 -13.35
N PHE A 184 21.78 13.68 -14.00
CA PHE A 184 20.39 13.89 -14.37
C PHE A 184 20.01 13.10 -15.62
N ARG A 185 18.72 12.75 -15.71
CA ARG A 185 18.09 12.07 -16.84
C ARG A 185 16.79 12.78 -17.21
N LEU A 186 16.60 12.99 -18.50
CA LEU A 186 15.36 13.50 -19.09
C LEU A 186 14.67 12.34 -19.80
N PHE A 187 13.45 12.03 -19.39
CA PHE A 187 12.59 11.10 -20.09
C PHE A 187 11.49 11.88 -20.81
N LYS A 188 11.45 11.78 -22.14
CA LYS A 188 10.34 12.27 -22.93
C LYS A 188 9.35 11.13 -23.11
N ALA A 189 8.06 11.38 -22.90
CA ALA A 189 7.03 10.38 -23.01
C ALA A 189 5.70 11.00 -23.42
N ARG A 190 4.88 10.25 -24.17
CA ARG A 190 3.53 10.67 -24.57
C ARG A 190 2.49 10.37 -23.49
N ALA A 191 2.74 9.32 -22.69
CA ALA A 191 1.94 8.95 -21.52
C ALA A 191 2.84 8.49 -20.38
N ILE A 192 2.42 8.73 -19.14
CA ILE A 192 3.14 8.34 -17.92
C ILE A 192 2.22 7.54 -17.02
N VAL A 193 2.70 6.40 -16.52
CA VAL A 193 2.00 5.59 -15.51
C VAL A 193 2.76 5.66 -14.19
N LEU A 194 2.12 6.18 -13.15
CA LEU A 194 2.64 6.17 -11.79
C LEU A 194 2.24 4.88 -11.07
N ALA A 195 3.24 4.11 -10.64
CA ALA A 195 3.07 2.85 -9.91
C ALA A 195 4.11 2.73 -8.77
N THR A 196 4.33 3.84 -8.05
CA THR A 196 5.42 4.04 -7.09
C THR A 196 5.15 3.44 -5.70
N GLY A 197 4.01 2.77 -5.50
CA GLY A 197 3.60 2.27 -4.19
C GLY A 197 3.09 3.39 -3.27
N GLY A 198 3.18 3.17 -1.95
CA GLY A 198 2.53 4.00 -0.95
C GLY A 198 3.42 5.01 -0.23
N ILE A 199 3.05 5.32 1.01
CA ILE A 199 3.55 6.46 1.80
C ILE A 199 4.11 6.05 3.18
N GLY A 200 4.27 4.75 3.45
CA GLY A 200 4.49 4.27 4.82
C GLY A 200 5.73 4.82 5.53
N ARG A 201 6.72 5.32 4.78
CA ARG A 201 7.90 5.98 5.34
C ARG A 201 7.63 7.36 5.96
N ALA A 202 6.42 7.87 5.83
CA ALA A 202 5.95 9.03 6.61
C ALA A 202 5.73 8.70 8.11
N PHE A 203 5.66 7.41 8.48
CA PHE A 203 5.46 6.94 9.85
C PHE A 203 6.71 6.23 10.39
N ARG A 204 6.89 6.28 11.71
CA ARG A 204 8.07 5.71 12.39
C ARG A 204 8.10 4.19 12.36
N ILE A 205 6.94 3.55 12.58
CA ILE A 205 6.79 2.11 12.61
C ILE A 205 6.02 1.69 11.37
N THR A 206 6.73 1.10 10.42
CA THR A 206 6.17 0.70 9.12
C THR A 206 6.73 -0.64 8.65
N SER A 207 5.88 -1.43 7.99
CA SER A 207 6.29 -2.64 7.28
C SER A 207 6.81 -2.35 5.87
N ASN A 208 6.72 -1.09 5.41
CA ASN A 208 7.07 -0.70 4.06
C ASN A 208 8.58 -0.53 3.88
N SER A 209 9.05 -0.86 2.68
CA SER A 209 10.43 -0.64 2.28
C SER A 209 10.78 0.86 2.21
N TRP A 210 12.07 1.14 2.08
CA TRP A 210 12.60 2.51 2.10
C TRP A 210 12.10 3.37 0.92
N GLU A 211 11.65 2.77 -0.17
CA GLU A 211 11.14 3.48 -1.36
C GLU A 211 9.76 4.12 -1.15
N TYR A 212 9.04 3.76 -0.09
CA TYR A 212 7.65 4.20 0.15
C TYR A 212 7.56 5.62 0.72
N THR A 213 8.12 6.57 0.00
CA THR A 213 8.23 8.00 0.37
C THR A 213 7.14 8.88 -0.24
N GLY A 214 6.14 8.29 -0.91
CA GLY A 214 5.00 9.03 -1.48
C GLY A 214 5.31 9.72 -2.80
N ASP A 215 6.33 9.27 -3.52
CA ASP A 215 6.84 9.93 -4.74
C ASP A 215 5.75 10.18 -5.77
N GLY A 216 5.01 9.13 -6.17
CA GLY A 216 3.96 9.27 -7.18
C GLY A 216 2.80 10.14 -6.73
N HIS A 217 2.43 10.09 -5.45
CA HIS A 217 1.41 10.96 -4.89
C HIS A 217 1.83 12.44 -4.99
N ALA A 218 3.06 12.76 -4.57
CA ALA A 218 3.60 14.10 -4.64
C ALA A 218 3.77 14.58 -6.09
N LEU A 219 4.33 13.75 -6.97
CA LEU A 219 4.48 14.05 -8.40
C LEU A 219 3.14 14.38 -9.06
N ALA A 220 2.12 13.56 -8.81
CA ALA A 220 0.78 13.77 -9.35
C ALA A 220 0.13 15.05 -8.81
N TYR A 221 0.21 15.27 -7.48
CA TYR A 221 -0.28 16.48 -6.83
C TYR A 221 0.36 17.75 -7.40
N HIS A 222 1.70 17.74 -7.55
CA HIS A 222 2.41 18.88 -8.10
C HIS A 222 2.12 19.11 -9.60
N ALA A 223 1.81 18.06 -10.35
CA ALA A 223 1.35 18.14 -11.73
C ALA A 223 -0.09 18.65 -11.89
N GLY A 224 -0.87 18.72 -10.79
CA GLY A 224 -2.24 19.20 -10.76
C GLY A 224 -3.31 18.11 -10.70
N ALA A 225 -2.92 16.85 -10.49
CA ALA A 225 -3.86 15.78 -10.20
C ALA A 225 -4.39 15.87 -8.77
N GLU A 226 -5.56 15.29 -8.55
CA GLU A 226 -6.19 15.24 -7.23
C GLU A 226 -5.73 14.00 -6.46
N LEU A 227 -5.55 14.16 -5.15
CA LEU A 227 -5.46 13.04 -4.20
C LEU A 227 -6.80 12.90 -3.49
N ILE A 228 -7.27 11.68 -3.28
CA ILE A 228 -8.51 11.42 -2.54
C ILE A 228 -8.29 10.46 -1.38
N ASP A 229 -9.09 10.65 -0.32
CA ASP A 229 -9.20 9.72 0.81
C ASP A 229 -7.85 9.42 1.51
N MET A 230 -6.95 10.40 1.53
CA MET A 230 -5.60 10.26 2.10
C MET A 230 -5.61 9.97 3.61
N GLU A 231 -6.70 10.23 4.32
CA GLU A 231 -6.88 9.90 5.74
C GLU A 231 -6.92 8.40 6.01
N PHE A 232 -7.24 7.57 5.03
CA PHE A 232 -7.34 6.12 5.20
C PHE A 232 -5.98 5.46 5.05
N VAL A 233 -5.25 5.43 6.15
CA VAL A 233 -3.96 4.72 6.27
C VAL A 233 -4.18 3.46 7.11
N GLN A 234 -3.98 2.29 6.51
CA GLN A 234 -4.14 1.00 7.17
C GLN A 234 -2.90 0.64 7.97
N PHE A 235 -3.10 0.35 9.24
CA PHE A 235 -2.10 -0.28 10.08
C PHE A 235 -2.36 -1.79 10.10
N HIS A 236 -1.33 -2.58 9.76
CA HIS A 236 -1.40 -4.02 9.95
C HIS A 236 -1.30 -4.32 11.45
N PRO A 237 -2.17 -5.16 12.01
CA PRO A 237 -2.21 -5.38 13.46
C PRO A 237 -0.90 -5.97 14.01
N THR A 238 -0.25 -6.79 13.20
CA THR A 238 0.90 -7.59 13.63
C THR A 238 2.14 -7.27 12.80
N GLY A 239 3.04 -6.49 13.37
CA GLY A 239 4.42 -6.29 12.97
C GLY A 239 5.34 -6.71 14.12
N MET A 240 6.60 -7.03 13.84
CA MET A 240 7.60 -7.30 14.88
C MET A 240 7.81 -6.04 15.74
N VAL A 241 7.87 -6.19 17.05
CA VAL A 241 8.18 -5.07 17.96
C VAL A 241 9.58 -5.17 18.54
N TRP A 242 10.18 -6.33 18.51
CA TRP A 242 11.51 -6.61 19.04
C TRP A 242 12.30 -7.57 18.12
N PRO A 243 13.63 -7.43 18.00
CA PRO A 243 14.46 -6.32 18.50
C PRO A 243 14.20 -4.99 17.75
N PRO A 244 14.71 -3.83 18.26
CA PRO A 244 14.45 -2.51 17.69
C PRO A 244 14.81 -2.37 16.21
N SER A 245 15.87 -3.06 15.76
CA SER A 245 16.36 -3.02 14.37
C SER A 245 15.39 -3.60 13.35
N VAL A 246 14.43 -4.43 13.79
CA VAL A 246 13.44 -5.09 12.92
C VAL A 246 12.00 -4.66 13.23
N ARG A 247 11.86 -3.63 14.08
CA ARG A 247 10.55 -3.12 14.47
C ARG A 247 9.76 -2.66 13.25
N GLY A 248 8.53 -3.13 13.13
CA GLY A 248 7.63 -2.84 12.03
C GLY A 248 7.62 -3.89 10.92
N ILE A 249 8.60 -4.79 10.83
CA ILE A 249 8.59 -5.86 9.83
C ILE A 249 7.31 -6.68 9.97
N LEU A 250 6.67 -6.96 8.83
CA LEU A 250 5.36 -7.63 8.77
C LEU A 250 5.40 -9.01 9.42
N VAL A 251 4.38 -9.29 10.21
CA VAL A 251 4.01 -10.65 10.66
C VAL A 251 2.68 -11.00 10.02
N THR A 252 2.71 -11.93 9.08
CA THR A 252 1.58 -12.22 8.20
C THR A 252 0.29 -12.58 8.96
N GLU A 253 -0.84 -12.16 8.43
CA GLU A 253 -2.17 -12.59 8.88
C GLU A 253 -2.34 -14.12 8.82
N GLY A 254 -1.57 -14.79 7.96
CA GLY A 254 -1.53 -16.23 7.85
C GLY A 254 -1.28 -16.94 9.19
N VAL A 255 -0.47 -16.35 10.09
CA VAL A 255 -0.26 -16.91 11.45
C VAL A 255 -1.59 -17.04 12.21
N ARG A 256 -2.43 -15.99 12.14
CA ARG A 256 -3.77 -16.00 12.77
C ARG A 256 -4.72 -16.94 12.05
N GLY A 257 -4.60 -17.05 10.73
CA GLY A 257 -5.37 -18.00 9.90
C GLY A 257 -5.05 -19.47 10.18
N GLU A 258 -3.81 -19.76 10.57
CA GLU A 258 -3.39 -21.12 10.97
C GLU A 258 -3.61 -21.41 12.46
N GLY A 259 -4.30 -20.51 13.17
CA GLY A 259 -4.70 -20.71 14.57
C GLY A 259 -3.91 -19.91 15.61
N GLY A 260 -3.07 -18.95 15.19
CA GLY A 260 -2.39 -18.04 16.11
C GLY A 260 -3.36 -17.14 16.87
N VAL A 261 -3.19 -17.02 18.18
CA VAL A 261 -4.06 -16.27 19.09
C VAL A 261 -3.35 -15.05 19.67
N LEU A 262 -4.10 -13.97 19.90
CA LEU A 262 -3.58 -12.73 20.49
C LEU A 262 -3.80 -12.72 22.01
N LEU A 263 -2.70 -12.60 22.75
CA LEU A 263 -2.67 -12.61 24.21
C LEU A 263 -2.06 -11.31 24.76
N ASN A 264 -2.64 -10.76 25.82
CA ASN A 264 -2.02 -9.67 26.57
C ASN A 264 -0.93 -10.17 27.54
N SER A 265 -0.33 -9.27 28.32
CA SER A 265 0.72 -9.60 29.30
C SER A 265 0.25 -10.58 30.40
N MET A 266 -1.06 -10.59 30.68
CA MET A 266 -1.68 -11.53 31.61
C MET A 266 -2.06 -12.88 30.98
N ARG A 267 -1.64 -13.13 29.72
CA ARG A 267 -1.97 -14.32 28.92
C ARG A 267 -3.46 -14.48 28.63
N LYS A 268 -4.25 -13.41 28.76
CA LYS A 268 -5.66 -13.42 28.37
C LYS A 268 -5.78 -13.22 26.86
N ARG A 269 -6.62 -14.02 26.22
CA ARG A 269 -7.03 -13.88 24.81
C ARG A 269 -8.11 -12.81 24.74
N PHE A 270 -7.69 -11.55 24.50
CA PHE A 270 -8.53 -10.37 24.66
C PHE A 270 -9.48 -10.10 23.49
N MET A 271 -9.28 -10.71 22.33
CA MET A 271 -10.08 -10.43 21.13
C MET A 271 -11.55 -10.82 21.27
N PHE A 272 -11.89 -11.79 22.14
CA PHE A 272 -13.29 -12.15 22.42
C PHE A 272 -14.06 -11.10 23.22
N ASP A 273 -13.36 -10.18 23.90
CA ASP A 273 -14.01 -9.15 24.72
C ASP A 273 -14.60 -8.02 23.87
N ASP A 274 -14.22 -7.90 22.60
CA ASP A 274 -14.61 -6.78 21.73
C ASP A 274 -14.89 -7.27 20.30
N ILE A 275 -16.03 -7.95 20.15
CA ILE A 275 -16.53 -8.35 18.84
C ILE A 275 -17.63 -7.35 18.44
N PRO A 276 -17.43 -6.51 17.39
CA PRO A 276 -18.43 -5.55 16.95
C PRO A 276 -19.75 -6.23 16.55
N ASP A 277 -20.88 -5.59 16.85
CA ASP A 277 -22.23 -6.15 16.63
C ASP A 277 -22.46 -6.62 15.19
N ASN A 278 -21.97 -5.86 14.22
CA ASN A 278 -22.10 -6.20 12.80
C ASN A 278 -21.26 -7.41 12.36
N TYR A 279 -20.39 -7.93 13.21
CA TYR A 279 -19.57 -9.11 12.94
C TYR A 279 -19.92 -10.31 13.83
N LYS A 280 -20.77 -10.16 14.85
CA LYS A 280 -21.13 -11.23 15.81
C LYS A 280 -21.64 -12.49 15.12
N THR A 281 -22.48 -12.35 14.09
CA THR A 281 -23.03 -13.50 13.36
C THR A 281 -21.99 -14.28 12.54
N GLN A 282 -20.86 -13.68 12.25
CA GLN A 282 -19.78 -14.25 11.43
C GLN A 282 -18.53 -14.58 12.23
N THR A 283 -18.55 -14.33 13.55
CA THR A 283 -17.39 -14.52 14.43
C THR A 283 -17.72 -15.57 15.49
N ALA A 284 -16.77 -16.44 15.76
CA ALA A 284 -16.89 -17.51 16.74
C ALA A 284 -17.15 -16.95 18.16
N ASP A 285 -18.02 -17.63 18.90
CA ASP A 285 -18.32 -17.33 20.31
C ASP A 285 -17.38 -18.07 21.29
N SER A 286 -16.64 -19.05 20.79
CA SER A 286 -15.75 -19.87 21.60
C SER A 286 -14.41 -20.15 20.89
N GLU A 287 -13.39 -20.43 21.70
CA GLU A 287 -12.07 -20.83 21.20
C GLU A 287 -12.13 -22.10 20.37
N GLU A 288 -12.99 -23.06 20.78
CA GLU A 288 -13.17 -24.33 20.09
C GLU A 288 -13.76 -24.14 18.68
N GLU A 289 -14.76 -23.28 18.54
CA GLU A 289 -15.33 -22.95 17.21
C GLU A 289 -14.29 -22.27 16.31
N GLY A 290 -13.57 -21.28 16.85
CA GLY A 290 -12.50 -20.59 16.13
C GLY A 290 -11.39 -21.54 15.67
N TRP A 291 -11.03 -22.51 16.50
CA TRP A 291 -10.05 -23.53 16.14
C TRP A 291 -10.54 -24.45 15.01
N ARG A 292 -11.80 -24.95 15.09
CA ARG A 292 -12.39 -25.76 14.02
C ARG A 292 -12.41 -25.03 12.68
N TYR A 293 -12.71 -23.72 12.68
CA TYR A 293 -12.62 -22.89 11.49
C TYR A 293 -11.20 -22.92 10.88
N CYS A 294 -10.17 -22.74 11.69
CA CYS A 294 -8.77 -22.79 11.22
C CYS A 294 -8.37 -24.17 10.68
N GLN A 295 -9.08 -25.24 11.09
CA GLN A 295 -8.90 -26.59 10.54
C GLN A 295 -9.74 -26.85 9.28
N GLY A 296 -10.46 -25.85 8.75
CA GLY A 296 -11.24 -25.95 7.52
C GLY A 296 -12.69 -26.42 7.70
N ASP A 297 -13.21 -26.41 8.93
CA ASP A 297 -14.63 -26.68 9.17
C ASP A 297 -15.50 -25.54 8.62
N LYS A 298 -16.20 -25.83 7.53
CA LYS A 298 -17.07 -24.88 6.81
C LYS A 298 -18.32 -24.46 7.61
N SER A 299 -18.68 -25.19 8.66
CA SER A 299 -19.80 -24.89 9.55
C SER A 299 -19.45 -23.95 10.69
N SER A 300 -18.17 -23.82 11.00
CA SER A 300 -17.65 -22.96 12.08
C SER A 300 -17.43 -21.52 11.62
N ARG A 301 -17.62 -20.58 12.57
CA ARG A 301 -17.35 -19.16 12.35
C ARG A 301 -15.88 -18.84 12.63
N ARG A 302 -15.37 -17.80 11.94
CA ARG A 302 -13.97 -17.37 12.07
C ARG A 302 -13.63 -16.89 13.48
N PRO A 303 -12.39 -17.10 13.98
CA PRO A 303 -11.96 -16.55 15.26
C PRO A 303 -11.87 -15.01 15.21
N PRO A 304 -12.03 -14.32 16.36
CA PRO A 304 -12.01 -12.86 16.40
C PRO A 304 -10.66 -12.23 15.98
N GLU A 305 -9.58 -12.97 16.03
CA GLU A 305 -8.27 -12.54 15.49
C GLU A 305 -8.29 -12.32 13.97
N LEU A 306 -9.28 -12.83 13.26
CA LEU A 306 -9.51 -12.62 11.83
C LEU A 306 -10.60 -11.57 11.55
N LEU A 307 -10.93 -10.71 12.50
CA LEU A 307 -11.69 -9.49 12.28
C LEU A 307 -10.88 -8.51 11.39
N THR A 308 -11.50 -7.41 11.00
CA THR A 308 -10.85 -6.42 10.13
C THR A 308 -9.60 -5.83 10.79
N ARG A 309 -8.58 -5.53 9.99
CA ARG A 309 -7.25 -5.10 10.46
C ARG A 309 -7.29 -3.87 11.35
N ASP A 310 -8.13 -2.89 10.98
CA ASP A 310 -8.34 -1.66 11.75
C ASP A 310 -8.87 -1.97 13.16
N HIS A 311 -9.83 -2.89 13.29
CA HIS A 311 -10.38 -3.28 14.58
C HIS A 311 -9.36 -4.01 15.45
N VAL A 312 -8.68 -5.02 14.90
CA VAL A 312 -7.64 -5.78 15.62
C VAL A 312 -6.51 -4.85 16.07
N ALA A 313 -6.07 -3.91 15.21
CA ALA A 313 -5.03 -2.94 15.56
C ALA A 313 -5.45 -2.04 16.73
N ARG A 314 -6.71 -1.55 16.75
CA ARG A 314 -7.24 -0.75 17.87
C ARG A 314 -7.31 -1.54 19.18
N CYS A 315 -7.71 -2.82 19.12
CA CYS A 315 -7.73 -3.69 20.31
C CYS A 315 -6.32 -3.86 20.89
N ILE A 316 -5.29 -4.05 20.04
CA ILE A 316 -3.89 -4.13 20.48
C ILE A 316 -3.44 -2.82 21.12
N VAL A 317 -3.71 -1.67 20.47
CA VAL A 317 -3.35 -0.35 21.02
C VAL A 317 -3.99 -0.12 22.37
N ARG A 318 -5.26 -0.53 22.56
CA ARG A 318 -5.97 -0.44 23.84
C ARG A 318 -5.28 -1.26 24.92
N GLU A 319 -4.93 -2.54 24.66
CA GLU A 319 -4.21 -3.37 25.63
C GLU A 319 -2.88 -2.73 26.05
N VAL A 320 -2.13 -2.16 25.10
CA VAL A 320 -0.86 -1.47 25.39
C VAL A 320 -1.08 -0.20 26.22
N LYS A 321 -2.04 0.64 25.84
CA LYS A 321 -2.36 1.90 26.56
C LYS A 321 -2.84 1.66 27.99
N GLU A 322 -3.57 0.58 28.21
CA GLU A 322 -4.06 0.18 29.54
C GLU A 322 -3.04 -0.59 30.39
N GLY A 323 -1.78 -0.65 29.95
CA GLY A 323 -0.68 -1.27 30.70
C GLY A 323 -0.67 -2.81 30.65
N ARG A 324 -1.46 -3.43 29.77
CA ARG A 324 -1.51 -4.87 29.57
C ARG A 324 -0.72 -5.34 28.34
N GLY A 325 0.13 -4.48 27.80
CA GLY A 325 1.01 -4.79 26.68
C GLY A 325 2.18 -5.70 27.06
N SER A 326 2.90 -6.20 26.05
CA SER A 326 4.16 -6.92 26.22
C SER A 326 5.30 -5.95 26.59
N PRO A 327 6.46 -6.46 27.06
CA PRO A 327 7.57 -5.61 27.54
C PRO A 327 8.07 -4.57 26.54
N HIS A 328 7.96 -4.84 25.25
CA HIS A 328 8.46 -3.96 24.18
C HIS A 328 7.36 -3.13 23.48
N GLY A 329 6.17 -3.01 24.10
CA GLY A 329 5.09 -2.13 23.62
C GLY A 329 4.20 -2.76 22.55
N GLY A 330 4.03 -4.07 22.58
CA GLY A 330 3.09 -4.83 21.75
C GLY A 330 2.19 -5.73 22.59
N VAL A 331 1.79 -6.85 21.99
CA VAL A 331 1.08 -7.97 22.60
C VAL A 331 1.75 -9.27 22.15
N TYR A 332 1.30 -10.42 22.67
CA TYR A 332 1.81 -11.71 22.23
C TYR A 332 0.90 -12.31 21.14
N LEU A 333 1.52 -12.77 20.06
CA LEU A 333 0.89 -13.64 19.06
C LEU A 333 1.44 -15.05 19.25
N ASP A 334 0.60 -15.96 19.71
CA ASP A 334 0.99 -17.33 20.04
C ASP A 334 0.37 -18.34 19.07
N ILE A 335 1.20 -19.02 18.29
CA ILE A 335 0.81 -20.17 17.49
C ILE A 335 1.31 -21.48 18.12
N SER A 336 2.27 -21.41 19.04
CA SER A 336 2.86 -22.60 19.68
C SER A 336 1.85 -23.41 20.49
N TRP A 337 0.76 -22.78 20.92
CA TRP A 337 -0.30 -23.43 21.69
C TRP A 337 -0.99 -24.58 20.93
N ILE A 338 -0.96 -24.59 19.59
CA ILE A 338 -1.59 -25.63 18.76
C ILE A 338 -0.96 -27.02 18.99
N ARG A 339 0.23 -27.08 19.62
CA ARG A 339 0.84 -28.35 20.09
C ARG A 339 -0.05 -29.13 21.05
N GLN A 340 -0.98 -28.46 21.72
CA GLN A 340 -1.99 -29.12 22.59
C GLN A 340 -3.08 -29.80 21.77
N ARG A 341 -3.20 -29.48 20.48
CA ARG A 341 -4.26 -29.95 19.56
C ARG A 341 -3.74 -30.85 18.44
N LEU A 342 -2.51 -30.63 17.97
CA LEU A 342 -1.89 -31.32 16.85
C LEU A 342 -0.59 -32.01 17.28
N LYS A 343 -0.51 -33.33 17.09
CA LYS A 343 0.71 -34.11 17.40
C LYS A 343 1.93 -33.71 16.59
N ASN A 344 1.72 -33.24 15.33
CA ASN A 344 2.75 -32.80 14.40
C ASN A 344 2.76 -31.27 14.22
N SER A 345 2.45 -30.51 15.27
CA SER A 345 2.30 -29.05 15.23
C SER A 345 3.54 -28.32 14.73
N GLU A 346 4.74 -28.74 15.12
CA GLU A 346 5.99 -28.14 14.69
C GLU A 346 6.17 -28.25 13.17
N GLU A 347 5.97 -29.46 12.63
CA GLU A 347 6.08 -29.70 11.19
C GLU A 347 4.99 -28.95 10.42
N HIS A 348 3.77 -28.89 10.98
CA HIS A 348 2.67 -28.13 10.43
C HIS A 348 3.02 -26.63 10.32
N ILE A 349 3.50 -26.01 11.41
CA ILE A 349 3.90 -24.60 11.45
C ILE A 349 5.02 -24.32 10.40
N LYS A 350 6.08 -25.12 10.41
CA LYS A 350 7.21 -24.95 9.49
C LYS A 350 6.82 -25.09 8.03
N ARG A 351 5.86 -25.98 7.74
CA ARG A 351 5.35 -26.19 6.36
C ARG A 351 4.42 -25.05 5.90
N LYS A 352 3.54 -24.56 6.81
CA LYS A 352 2.53 -23.56 6.49
C LYS A 352 3.06 -22.13 6.54
N LEU A 353 4.05 -21.88 7.38
CA LEU A 353 4.59 -20.57 7.70
C LEU A 353 6.13 -20.56 7.65
N PRO A 354 6.75 -21.06 6.56
CA PRO A 354 8.22 -21.22 6.51
C PRO A 354 8.93 -19.87 6.62
N SER A 355 8.43 -18.82 6.00
CA SER A 355 9.04 -17.49 6.07
C SER A 355 8.95 -16.90 7.48
N MET A 356 7.79 -17.04 8.15
CA MET A 356 7.61 -16.56 9.53
C MET A 356 8.53 -17.31 10.51
N TYR A 357 8.61 -18.64 10.38
CA TYR A 357 9.53 -19.43 11.19
C TYR A 357 10.97 -18.94 11.02
N HIS A 358 11.42 -18.80 9.77
CA HIS A 358 12.76 -18.32 9.46
C HIS A 358 13.00 -16.87 9.94
N GLN A 359 12.05 -15.97 9.69
CA GLN A 359 12.13 -14.55 10.08
C GLN A 359 12.33 -14.39 11.59
N PHE A 360 11.49 -15.01 12.41
CA PHE A 360 11.61 -14.90 13.86
C PHE A 360 12.86 -15.61 14.40
N LYS A 361 13.21 -16.76 13.82
CA LYS A 361 14.43 -17.48 14.22
C LYS A 361 15.70 -16.68 13.91
N GLN A 362 15.78 -16.06 12.75
CA GLN A 362 16.97 -15.31 12.31
C GLN A 362 17.06 -13.91 12.94
N LEU A 363 15.94 -13.21 13.05
CA LEU A 363 15.93 -11.80 13.43
C LEU A 363 15.73 -11.56 14.93
N ALA A 364 15.10 -12.48 15.64
CA ALA A 364 14.75 -12.35 17.06
C ALA A 364 15.20 -13.53 17.92
N ASP A 365 15.78 -14.58 17.34
CA ASP A 365 16.11 -15.87 17.97
C ASP A 365 14.91 -16.52 18.67
N ILE A 366 13.71 -16.35 18.10
CA ILE A 366 12.45 -16.93 18.59
C ILE A 366 12.08 -18.13 17.73
N ASP A 367 11.84 -19.27 18.39
CA ASP A 367 11.22 -20.44 17.77
C ASP A 367 9.70 -20.36 17.95
N ILE A 368 8.99 -19.95 16.91
CA ILE A 368 7.52 -19.76 16.94
C ILE A 368 6.74 -21.06 17.13
N THR A 369 7.39 -22.23 17.02
CA THR A 369 6.78 -23.51 17.31
C THR A 369 6.73 -23.81 18.81
N GLN A 370 7.51 -23.07 19.62
CA GLN A 370 7.70 -23.30 21.05
C GLN A 370 7.24 -22.13 21.92
N GLN A 371 7.33 -20.88 21.42
CA GLN A 371 7.07 -19.70 22.20
C GLN A 371 6.38 -18.61 21.38
N PRO A 372 5.63 -17.69 22.03
CA PRO A 372 4.90 -16.63 21.36
C PRO A 372 5.85 -15.55 20.80
N MET A 373 5.36 -14.87 19.75
CA MET A 373 5.98 -13.69 19.15
C MET A 373 5.46 -12.42 19.84
N GLU A 374 6.31 -11.41 20.01
CA GLU A 374 5.84 -10.07 20.36
C GLU A 374 5.50 -9.30 19.08
N VAL A 375 4.25 -8.81 18.99
CA VAL A 375 3.74 -8.12 17.81
C VAL A 375 2.99 -6.84 18.20
N GLY A 376 2.94 -5.89 17.27
CA GLY A 376 2.18 -4.65 17.42
C GLY A 376 1.84 -4.05 16.07
N PRO A 377 0.97 -3.03 16.05
CA PRO A 377 0.55 -2.39 14.82
C PRO A 377 1.71 -1.72 14.07
N THR A 378 1.70 -1.85 12.75
CA THR A 378 2.68 -1.25 11.84
C THR A 378 1.96 -0.61 10.66
N THR A 379 2.37 0.59 10.25
CA THR A 379 1.84 1.24 9.03
C THR A 379 2.14 0.36 7.84
N HIS A 380 1.11 0.06 7.04
CA HIS A 380 1.21 -1.01 6.05
C HIS A 380 0.73 -0.64 4.65
N TYR A 381 -0.38 0.10 4.52
CA TYR A 381 -0.99 0.42 3.23
C TYR A 381 -1.80 1.72 3.29
N VAL A 382 -1.71 2.54 2.26
CA VAL A 382 -2.59 3.69 2.09
C VAL A 382 -3.73 3.34 1.12
N MET A 383 -4.98 3.53 1.52
CA MET A 383 -6.13 3.31 0.65
C MET A 383 -6.45 4.54 -0.20
N GLY A 384 -6.11 5.73 0.30
CA GLY A 384 -6.10 6.96 -0.47
C GLY A 384 -4.99 7.02 -1.50
N GLY A 385 -5.01 8.01 -2.37
CA GLY A 385 -4.01 8.18 -3.41
C GLY A 385 -4.50 9.04 -4.56
N ILE A 386 -3.87 8.88 -5.73
CA ILE A 386 -4.22 9.62 -6.94
C ILE A 386 -5.62 9.21 -7.41
N ARG A 387 -6.48 10.21 -7.62
CA ARG A 387 -7.80 9.99 -8.22
C ARG A 387 -7.66 9.63 -9.70
N VAL A 388 -8.27 8.52 -10.08
CA VAL A 388 -8.24 8.01 -11.45
C VAL A 388 -9.64 7.66 -11.93
N ASP A 389 -9.84 7.70 -13.24
CA ASP A 389 -11.01 7.11 -13.89
C ASP A 389 -10.97 5.58 -13.73
N ALA A 390 -12.07 4.98 -13.33
CA ALA A 390 -12.13 3.55 -12.99
C ALA A 390 -11.80 2.62 -14.16
N ASP A 391 -12.22 2.98 -15.36
CA ASP A 391 -12.05 2.14 -16.56
C ASP A 391 -10.66 2.30 -17.19
N THR A 392 -10.13 3.53 -17.22
CA THR A 392 -8.89 3.88 -17.93
C THR A 392 -7.67 4.02 -17.05
N GLN A 393 -7.84 4.26 -15.74
CA GLN A 393 -6.81 4.62 -14.78
C GLN A 393 -6.09 5.95 -15.08
N MET A 394 -6.66 6.81 -15.92
CA MET A 394 -6.14 8.16 -16.19
C MET A 394 -6.59 9.12 -15.08
N SER A 395 -5.69 9.97 -14.61
CA SER A 395 -6.01 11.06 -13.69
C SER A 395 -6.69 12.24 -14.42
N ALA A 396 -7.02 13.30 -13.67
CA ALA A 396 -7.50 14.55 -14.26
C ALA A 396 -6.45 15.26 -15.14
N VAL A 397 -5.17 14.90 -15.04
CA VAL A 397 -4.09 15.40 -15.88
C VAL A 397 -3.97 14.52 -17.12
N PRO A 398 -4.21 15.03 -18.34
CA PRO A 398 -4.16 14.24 -19.55
C PRO A 398 -2.80 13.55 -19.76
N GLY A 399 -2.83 12.27 -20.10
CA GLY A 399 -1.65 11.44 -20.28
C GLY A 399 -0.99 10.94 -18.99
N LEU A 400 -1.51 11.31 -17.82
CA LEU A 400 -1.03 10.84 -16.53
C LEU A 400 -1.97 9.77 -15.95
N PHE A 401 -1.47 8.56 -15.81
CA PHE A 401 -2.16 7.38 -15.28
C PHE A 401 -1.59 6.98 -13.93
N ALA A 402 -2.35 6.24 -13.13
CA ALA A 402 -1.83 5.65 -11.91
C ALA A 402 -2.46 4.27 -11.66
N ALA A 403 -1.71 3.36 -11.01
CA ALA A 403 -2.18 2.02 -10.68
C ALA A 403 -1.51 1.47 -9.41
N GLY A 404 -2.18 0.52 -8.77
CA GLY A 404 -1.75 -0.07 -7.50
C GLY A 404 -1.93 0.90 -6.34
N GLU A 405 -1.15 0.74 -5.29
CA GLU A 405 -1.27 1.53 -4.04
C GLU A 405 -1.10 3.05 -4.25
N CYS A 406 -0.53 3.47 -5.37
CA CYS A 406 -0.42 4.88 -5.77
C CYS A 406 -1.77 5.49 -6.17
N ALA A 407 -2.73 4.66 -6.65
CA ALA A 407 -4.06 5.07 -7.08
C ALA A 407 -5.10 4.75 -6.01
N ALA A 408 -6.09 5.64 -5.84
CA ALA A 408 -7.18 5.45 -4.88
C ALA A 408 -8.45 4.92 -5.54
N GLY A 409 -9.38 4.43 -4.71
CA GLY A 409 -10.76 4.16 -5.08
C GLY A 409 -11.24 2.74 -4.78
N ILE A 410 -10.49 1.72 -5.11
CA ILE A 410 -10.92 0.32 -4.93
C ILE A 410 -11.19 -0.06 -3.48
N ASN A 411 -10.38 0.41 -2.54
CA ASN A 411 -10.37 -0.09 -1.15
C ASN A 411 -11.27 0.70 -0.20
N GLY A 412 -11.73 1.90 -0.58
CA GLY A 412 -12.52 2.76 0.31
C GLY A 412 -11.80 3.03 1.63
N ALA A 413 -12.52 2.90 2.75
CA ALA A 413 -11.98 3.22 4.07
C ALA A 413 -11.10 2.13 4.69
N ASN A 414 -11.11 0.91 4.16
CA ASN A 414 -10.28 -0.19 4.68
C ASN A 414 -10.12 -1.31 3.64
N ARG A 415 -8.90 -1.79 3.48
CA ARG A 415 -8.54 -2.80 2.48
C ARG A 415 -8.65 -4.22 3.06
N LEU A 416 -9.28 -5.12 2.30
CA LEU A 416 -9.22 -6.54 2.58
C LEU A 416 -7.86 -7.13 2.18
N GLY A 417 -7.37 -8.08 2.97
CA GLY A 417 -6.13 -8.79 2.67
C GLY A 417 -6.21 -9.50 1.30
N GLY A 418 -5.14 -9.42 0.51
CA GLY A 418 -5.07 -10.02 -0.82
C GLY A 418 -5.65 -9.16 -1.96
N ASN A 419 -6.55 -8.21 -1.69
CA ASN A 419 -7.06 -7.31 -2.74
C ASN A 419 -5.95 -6.44 -3.34
N SER A 420 -4.91 -6.06 -2.56
CA SER A 420 -3.80 -5.29 -3.10
C SER A 420 -3.06 -6.00 -4.21
N LEU A 421 -2.82 -7.31 -4.10
CA LEU A 421 -2.08 -8.04 -5.14
C LEU A 421 -2.91 -8.23 -6.41
N SER A 422 -4.22 -8.49 -6.30
CA SER A 422 -5.10 -8.55 -7.46
C SER A 422 -5.34 -7.17 -8.09
N ASP A 423 -5.38 -6.09 -7.28
CA ASP A 423 -5.40 -4.69 -7.74
C ASP A 423 -4.21 -4.39 -8.68
N LEU A 424 -2.98 -4.75 -8.27
CA LEU A 424 -1.78 -4.55 -9.08
C LEU A 424 -1.92 -5.17 -10.49
N LEU A 425 -2.53 -6.34 -10.56
CA LEU A 425 -2.69 -7.08 -11.83
C LEU A 425 -3.83 -6.50 -12.68
N VAL A 426 -4.97 -6.20 -12.08
CA VAL A 426 -6.15 -5.68 -12.78
C VAL A 426 -5.90 -4.27 -13.28
N PHE A 427 -5.56 -3.36 -12.37
CA PHE A 427 -5.42 -1.95 -12.73
C PHE A 427 -4.06 -1.60 -13.33
N GLY A 428 -3.01 -2.37 -13.03
CA GLY A 428 -1.75 -2.29 -13.77
C GLY A 428 -1.95 -2.59 -15.26
N LYS A 429 -2.72 -3.66 -15.58
CA LYS A 429 -3.08 -3.99 -16.96
C LYS A 429 -3.84 -2.84 -17.63
N ARG A 430 -4.90 -2.34 -16.99
CA ARG A 430 -5.72 -1.26 -17.53
C ARG A 430 -4.92 0.01 -17.77
N ALA A 431 -4.10 0.41 -16.81
CA ALA A 431 -3.24 1.59 -16.97
C ALA A 431 -2.27 1.46 -18.14
N GLY A 432 -1.65 0.28 -18.32
CA GLY A 432 -0.76 0.02 -19.46
C GLY A 432 -1.47 0.05 -20.81
N GLU A 433 -2.65 -0.58 -20.91
CA GLU A 433 -3.47 -0.62 -22.11
C GLU A 433 -3.91 0.78 -22.54
N TYR A 434 -4.48 1.57 -21.59
CA TYR A 434 -4.99 2.90 -21.91
C TYR A 434 -3.88 3.94 -22.08
N ALA A 435 -2.74 3.79 -21.38
CA ALA A 435 -1.56 4.63 -21.64
C ALA A 435 -1.00 4.40 -23.04
N ALA A 436 -0.93 3.14 -23.49
CA ALA A 436 -0.50 2.81 -24.86
C ALA A 436 -1.47 3.39 -25.91
N LYS A 437 -2.78 3.28 -25.66
CA LYS A 437 -3.79 3.89 -26.53
C LYS A 437 -3.62 5.40 -26.59
N PHE A 438 -3.50 6.06 -25.43
CA PHE A 438 -3.29 7.51 -25.36
C PHE A 438 -2.03 7.93 -26.12
N ALA A 439 -0.92 7.19 -25.94
CA ALA A 439 0.34 7.50 -26.61
C ALA A 439 0.27 7.37 -28.13
N ARG A 440 -0.54 6.44 -28.67
CA ARG A 440 -0.80 6.34 -30.12
C ARG A 440 -1.66 7.48 -30.66
N ASP A 441 -2.64 7.92 -29.87
CA ASP A 441 -3.58 8.96 -30.27
C ASP A 441 -2.99 10.38 -30.16
N HIS A 442 -1.83 10.56 -29.47
CA HIS A 442 -1.22 11.86 -29.20
C HIS A 442 0.25 11.87 -29.59
N GLY A 443 0.67 12.96 -30.26
CA GLY A 443 2.08 13.23 -30.59
C GLY A 443 2.94 13.57 -29.36
N ALA A 444 4.25 13.63 -29.56
CA ALA A 444 5.16 14.16 -28.55
C ALA A 444 4.81 15.62 -28.23
N GLY A 445 4.79 15.98 -26.95
CA GLY A 445 4.59 17.36 -26.51
C GLY A 445 5.92 18.12 -26.39
N ALA A 446 5.83 19.44 -26.24
CA ALA A 446 6.99 20.26 -25.98
C ALA A 446 7.57 20.00 -24.58
N ILE A 447 8.88 20.19 -24.46
CA ILE A 447 9.59 20.13 -23.18
C ILE A 447 10.06 21.54 -22.83
N ASP A 448 9.60 22.05 -21.71
CA ASP A 448 10.04 23.34 -21.19
C ASP A 448 11.41 23.21 -20.49
N SER A 449 12.45 23.76 -21.06
CA SER A 449 13.80 23.74 -20.50
C SER A 449 13.91 24.51 -19.18
N THR A 450 13.05 25.50 -18.95
CA THR A 450 13.07 26.26 -17.68
C THR A 450 12.66 25.41 -16.49
N LEU A 451 11.71 24.49 -16.66
CA LEU A 451 11.32 23.54 -15.64
C LEU A 451 12.45 22.54 -15.30
N ILE A 452 13.22 22.13 -16.32
CA ILE A 452 14.39 21.25 -16.13
C ILE A 452 15.47 21.99 -15.32
N GLU A 453 15.79 23.24 -15.71
CA GLU A 453 16.80 24.06 -15.02
C GLU A 453 16.41 24.31 -13.57
N GLU A 454 15.14 24.62 -13.31
CA GLU A 454 14.61 24.83 -11.97
C GLU A 454 14.67 23.54 -11.13
N ALA A 455 14.26 22.39 -11.66
CA ALA A 455 14.31 21.12 -10.98
C ALA A 455 15.76 20.69 -10.65
N ALA A 456 16.69 20.87 -11.59
CA ALA A 456 18.10 20.59 -11.37
C ALA A 456 18.71 21.51 -10.30
N ARG A 457 18.42 22.82 -10.37
CA ARG A 457 18.87 23.80 -9.37
C ARG A 457 18.39 23.42 -7.98
N ARG A 458 17.08 23.17 -7.80
CA ARG A 458 16.50 22.75 -6.53
C ARG A 458 17.14 21.46 -5.99
N ALA A 459 17.41 20.51 -6.88
CA ALA A 459 18.05 19.25 -6.48
C ALA A 459 19.50 19.43 -5.99
N LEU A 460 20.22 20.46 -6.48
CA LEU A 460 21.61 20.73 -6.13
C LEU A 460 21.77 21.69 -4.95
N GLU A 461 20.77 22.50 -4.65
CA GLU A 461 20.81 23.47 -3.54
C GLU A 461 21.31 22.89 -2.19
N PRO A 462 21.01 21.65 -1.79
CA PRO A 462 21.53 21.10 -0.54
C PRO A 462 23.06 20.99 -0.50
N PHE A 463 23.73 20.83 -1.64
CA PHE A 463 25.20 20.84 -1.70
C PHE A 463 25.77 22.24 -1.60
N GLU A 464 25.11 23.24 -2.21
CA GLU A 464 25.55 24.64 -2.18
C GLU A 464 25.51 25.24 -0.77
N ARG A 465 24.64 24.72 0.10
CA ARG A 465 24.49 25.13 1.50
C ARG A 465 25.54 24.52 2.42
N SER A 466 26.29 23.51 1.98
CA SER A 466 27.29 22.81 2.81
C SER A 466 28.52 23.65 3.15
N ASP A 467 28.79 24.71 2.39
CA ASP A 467 29.97 25.56 2.57
C ASP A 467 29.91 26.48 3.80
N GLY A 468 28.82 26.49 4.53
CA GLY A 468 28.54 27.43 5.62
C GLY A 468 28.14 26.82 6.95
N THR A 469 28.67 25.72 7.40
CA THR A 469 28.65 25.23 8.82
C THR A 469 27.30 25.19 9.58
N GLN A 470 26.16 25.52 8.99
CA GLN A 470 24.87 25.66 9.70
C GLN A 470 23.68 24.92 9.08
N GLY A 471 23.86 24.09 8.06
CA GLY A 471 22.76 23.31 7.49
C GLY A 471 22.41 22.08 8.35
N GLU A 472 21.12 21.88 8.62
CA GLU A 472 20.62 20.68 9.28
C GLU A 472 20.66 19.48 8.33
N GLY A 473 21.06 18.30 8.83
CA GLY A 473 21.02 17.07 8.02
C GLY A 473 19.59 16.56 7.80
N PRO A 474 19.29 15.97 6.63
CA PRO A 474 17.93 15.56 6.25
C PRO A 474 17.34 14.47 7.16
N TYR A 475 18.17 13.61 7.72
CA TYR A 475 17.72 12.49 8.57
C TYR A 475 17.00 12.93 9.84
N LYS A 476 17.43 14.07 10.42
CA LYS A 476 16.79 14.59 11.63
C LYS A 476 15.36 15.06 11.33
N ILE A 477 15.17 15.77 10.23
CA ILE A 477 13.83 16.23 9.78
C ILE A 477 12.94 15.02 9.47
N GLN A 478 13.48 14.02 8.76
CA GLN A 478 12.76 12.79 8.46
C GLN A 478 12.31 12.07 9.73
N LEU A 479 13.20 11.92 10.70
CA LEU A 479 12.90 11.25 11.97
C LEU A 479 11.82 11.99 12.76
N GLU A 480 11.94 13.31 12.91
CA GLU A 480 10.94 14.14 13.59
C GLU A 480 9.57 14.07 12.92
N LEU A 481 9.54 14.07 11.57
CA LEU A 481 8.30 13.88 10.81
C LEU A 481 7.67 12.51 11.12
N GLN A 482 8.47 11.45 11.06
CA GLN A 482 8.02 10.08 11.28
C GLN A 482 7.46 9.88 12.70
N GLU A 483 8.14 10.42 13.72
CA GLU A 483 7.69 10.35 15.11
C GLU A 483 6.40 11.14 15.31
N MET A 484 6.34 12.37 14.79
CA MET A 484 5.15 13.22 14.87
C MET A 484 3.95 12.57 14.18
N MET A 485 4.09 12.02 12.97
CA MET A 485 3.01 11.34 12.26
C MET A 485 2.55 10.07 13.00
N GLN A 486 3.48 9.31 13.58
CA GLN A 486 3.17 8.13 14.37
C GLN A 486 2.37 8.46 15.62
N GLU A 487 2.71 9.55 16.32
CA GLU A 487 2.11 9.92 17.60
C GLU A 487 0.80 10.69 17.43
N LEU A 488 0.76 11.65 16.50
CA LEU A 488 -0.34 12.62 16.40
C LEU A 488 -1.34 12.30 15.27
N VAL A 489 -0.96 11.48 14.28
CA VAL A 489 -1.80 11.12 13.11
C VAL A 489 -1.85 9.60 12.92
N GLY A 490 -1.61 8.84 13.97
CA GLY A 490 -1.55 7.37 13.98
C GLY A 490 -2.93 6.71 13.92
N ILE A 491 -3.09 5.60 14.67
CA ILE A 491 -4.31 4.77 14.66
C ILE A 491 -5.50 5.46 15.33
N VAL A 492 -5.27 6.11 16.47
CA VAL A 492 -6.30 6.84 17.23
C VAL A 492 -5.98 8.32 17.10
N ARG A 493 -6.92 9.09 16.56
CA ARG A 493 -6.72 10.49 16.16
C ARG A 493 -7.63 11.43 16.93
N ARG A 494 -7.15 12.65 17.20
CA ARG A 494 -7.90 13.73 17.83
C ARG A 494 -7.63 15.04 17.09
N GLU A 495 -8.60 15.93 17.06
CA GLU A 495 -8.50 17.23 16.38
C GLU A 495 -7.28 18.03 16.83
N ASP A 496 -7.11 18.18 18.16
CA ASP A 496 -6.03 18.96 18.76
C ASP A 496 -4.64 18.39 18.46
N GLU A 497 -4.50 17.06 18.40
CA GLU A 497 -3.25 16.39 18.05
C GLU A 497 -2.91 16.58 16.58
N MET A 498 -3.90 16.43 15.69
CA MET A 498 -3.70 16.60 14.25
C MET A 498 -3.42 18.06 13.87
N GLN A 499 -4.01 19.05 14.58
CA GLN A 499 -3.68 20.46 14.39
C GLN A 499 -2.23 20.75 14.77
N ARG A 500 -1.74 20.20 15.89
CA ARG A 500 -0.31 20.29 16.27
C ARG A 500 0.61 19.63 15.24
N ALA A 501 0.18 18.51 14.67
CA ALA A 501 0.92 17.86 13.59
C ALA A 501 1.01 18.75 12.35
N LEU A 502 -0.10 19.39 11.95
CA LEU A 502 -0.13 20.29 10.80
C LEU A 502 0.80 21.51 10.98
N GLU A 503 0.80 22.12 12.18
CA GLU A 503 1.76 23.17 12.53
C GLU A 503 3.22 22.65 12.50
N GLY A 504 3.45 21.44 13.00
CA GLY A 504 4.74 20.77 12.96
C GLY A 504 5.23 20.53 11.53
N ILE A 505 4.38 20.05 10.64
CA ILE A 505 4.69 19.88 9.21
C ILE A 505 5.09 21.22 8.60
N GLY A 506 4.38 22.31 8.91
CA GLY A 506 4.75 23.65 8.44
C GLY A 506 6.14 24.08 8.88
N ARG A 507 6.52 23.82 10.15
CA ARG A 507 7.89 24.09 10.64
C ARG A 507 8.94 23.19 9.94
N LEU A 508 8.61 21.93 9.72
CA LEU A 508 9.51 21.01 9.02
C LEU A 508 9.70 21.39 7.55
N TRP A 509 8.69 21.94 6.87
CA TRP A 509 8.82 22.52 5.53
C TRP A 509 9.86 23.65 5.48
N GLN A 510 9.80 24.57 6.46
CA GLN A 510 10.76 25.68 6.54
C GLN A 510 12.19 25.15 6.77
N ARG A 511 12.37 24.17 7.62
CA ARG A 511 13.67 23.55 7.90
C ARG A 511 14.18 22.74 6.71
N ALA A 512 13.31 22.00 6.03
CA ALA A 512 13.67 21.24 4.83
C ALA A 512 14.21 22.14 3.72
N ALA A 513 13.73 23.38 3.60
CA ALA A 513 14.23 24.37 2.67
C ALA A 513 15.68 24.80 2.93
N SER A 514 16.22 24.55 4.13
CA SER A 514 17.60 24.90 4.53
C SER A 514 18.51 23.68 4.76
N VAL A 515 18.06 22.47 4.37
CA VAL A 515 18.86 21.24 4.50
C VAL A 515 20.17 21.35 3.71
N ALA A 516 21.25 20.91 4.31
CA ALA A 516 22.58 20.77 3.70
C ALA A 516 23.02 19.32 3.64
N VAL A 517 23.75 18.97 2.59
CA VAL A 517 24.36 17.65 2.42
C VAL A 517 25.83 17.79 2.02
N THR A 518 26.66 16.84 2.47
CA THR A 518 28.09 16.81 2.18
C THR A 518 28.44 15.65 1.23
N GLY A 519 29.64 15.67 0.68
CA GLY A 519 30.15 14.64 -0.21
C GLY A 519 29.82 14.90 -1.68
N ASN A 520 29.96 13.87 -2.51
CA ASN A 520 29.62 13.91 -3.94
C ASN A 520 28.17 13.45 -4.18
N ARG A 521 27.75 13.44 -5.42
CA ARG A 521 26.39 13.02 -5.82
C ARG A 521 26.22 11.52 -5.99
N GLU A 522 27.34 10.77 -6.14
CA GLU A 522 27.33 9.33 -6.40
C GLU A 522 26.99 8.58 -5.12
N TYR A 523 25.93 7.72 -5.16
CA TYR A 523 25.44 6.94 -4.01
C TYR A 523 25.32 7.74 -2.71
N ASN A 524 24.90 9.01 -2.79
CA ASN A 524 24.80 9.87 -1.61
C ASN A 524 23.43 9.73 -0.92
N PRO A 525 23.31 8.91 0.14
CA PRO A 525 22.03 8.69 0.81
C PRO A 525 21.50 9.95 1.53
N GLY A 526 22.41 10.85 1.98
CA GLY A 526 22.01 12.14 2.52
C GLY A 526 21.29 13.01 1.50
N TRP A 527 21.84 13.11 0.28
CA TRP A 527 21.20 13.82 -0.81
C TRP A 527 19.86 13.18 -1.21
N HIS A 528 19.84 11.86 -1.35
CA HIS A 528 18.60 11.12 -1.67
C HIS A 528 17.50 11.40 -0.63
N THR A 529 17.85 11.36 0.67
CA THR A 529 16.90 11.66 1.74
C THR A 529 16.45 13.13 1.71
N ALA A 530 17.34 14.08 1.41
CA ALA A 530 16.99 15.48 1.28
C ALA A 530 15.93 15.70 0.18
N LEU A 531 16.08 15.00 -0.97
CA LEU A 531 15.12 15.06 -2.07
C LEU A 531 13.78 14.39 -1.73
N ASP A 532 13.80 13.30 -0.96
CA ASP A 532 12.59 12.59 -0.53
C ASP A 532 11.77 13.39 0.51
N LEU A 533 12.37 14.33 1.24
CA LEU A 533 11.67 15.12 2.27
C LEU A 533 10.46 15.87 1.73
N SER A 534 10.55 16.45 0.54
CA SER A 534 9.44 17.20 -0.06
C SER A 534 8.23 16.31 -0.33
N ASN A 535 8.47 15.07 -0.78
CA ASN A 535 7.42 14.09 -1.02
C ASN A 535 6.78 13.63 0.29
N LEU A 536 7.62 13.30 1.29
CA LEU A 536 7.16 12.90 2.62
C LEU A 536 6.32 13.99 3.30
N LEU A 537 6.75 15.24 3.24
CA LEU A 537 6.02 16.38 3.80
C LEU A 537 4.70 16.61 3.06
N THR A 538 4.69 16.52 1.71
CA THR A 538 3.47 16.66 0.90
C THR A 538 2.42 15.61 1.28
N VAL A 539 2.80 14.34 1.34
CA VAL A 539 1.83 13.27 1.68
C VAL A 539 1.40 13.32 3.15
N SER A 540 2.29 13.70 4.05
CA SER A 540 1.96 13.88 5.48
C SER A 540 0.96 15.01 5.70
N GLU A 541 1.12 16.13 4.99
CA GLU A 541 0.16 17.23 5.00
C GLU A 541 -1.19 16.80 4.43
N ALA A 542 -1.21 16.08 3.30
CA ALA A 542 -2.43 15.56 2.70
C ALA A 542 -3.19 14.61 3.64
N VAL A 543 -2.48 13.66 4.27
CA VAL A 543 -3.08 12.74 5.26
C VAL A 543 -3.66 13.51 6.43
N THR A 544 -2.91 14.46 7.01
CA THR A 544 -3.32 15.21 8.20
C THR A 544 -4.53 16.09 7.92
N ARG A 545 -4.52 16.84 6.81
CA ARG A 545 -5.65 17.69 6.41
C ARG A 545 -6.91 16.89 6.11
N SER A 546 -6.78 15.77 5.39
CA SER A 546 -7.92 14.89 5.10
C SER A 546 -8.48 14.26 6.37
N ALA A 547 -7.63 13.85 7.32
CA ALA A 547 -8.05 13.30 8.61
C ALA A 547 -8.76 14.32 9.51
N ILE A 548 -8.34 15.60 9.50
CA ILE A 548 -9.02 16.70 10.19
C ILE A 548 -10.40 16.92 9.58
N GLU A 549 -10.50 16.92 8.25
CA GLU A 549 -11.75 17.18 7.53
C GLU A 549 -12.79 16.10 7.77
N ARG A 550 -12.42 14.82 7.81
CA ARG A 550 -13.36 13.71 8.05
C ARG A 550 -13.67 13.54 9.55
N LYS A 551 -14.73 14.18 10.00
CA LYS A 551 -15.20 14.18 11.40
C LYS A 551 -16.11 13.00 11.70
N GLU A 552 -15.57 11.80 11.56
CA GLU A 552 -16.22 10.52 11.86
C GLU A 552 -15.18 9.42 12.11
N SER A 553 -15.63 8.27 12.57
CA SER A 553 -14.84 7.02 12.62
C SER A 553 -15.38 6.02 11.63
N ARG A 554 -14.55 5.66 10.60
CA ARG A 554 -14.91 4.74 9.51
C ARG A 554 -13.67 4.00 9.02
N GLY A 555 -13.67 2.67 9.09
CA GLY A 555 -12.53 1.86 8.66
C GLY A 555 -11.24 2.24 9.37
N ALA A 556 -10.21 2.59 8.59
CA ALA A 556 -8.90 2.99 9.11
C ALA A 556 -8.88 4.40 9.73
N GLN A 557 -9.86 5.25 9.45
CA GLN A 557 -10.04 6.53 10.13
C GLN A 557 -10.75 6.30 11.46
N PHE A 558 -10.04 6.44 12.58
CA PHE A 558 -10.63 6.41 13.91
C PHE A 558 -10.36 7.72 14.65
N ARG A 559 -11.43 8.42 14.97
CA ARG A 559 -11.44 9.70 15.69
C ARG A 559 -11.99 9.48 17.09
N ASP A 560 -11.16 9.68 18.11
CA ASP A 560 -11.57 9.57 19.51
C ASP A 560 -12.60 10.64 19.90
N ASP A 561 -12.50 11.81 19.26
CA ASP A 561 -13.43 12.95 19.40
C ASP A 561 -14.70 12.81 18.52
N TYR A 562 -14.72 11.90 17.53
CA TYR A 562 -15.87 11.55 16.69
C TYR A 562 -15.96 10.04 16.50
N PRO A 563 -16.31 9.26 17.54
CA PRO A 563 -16.20 7.80 17.53
C PRO A 563 -17.22 7.09 16.66
N SER A 564 -18.27 7.78 16.23
CA SER A 564 -19.36 7.21 15.42
C SER A 564 -19.20 7.49 13.94
N LYS A 565 -19.83 6.67 13.09
CA LYS A 565 -19.99 6.92 11.67
C LYS A 565 -20.97 8.05 11.43
N SER A 566 -20.73 8.84 10.38
CA SER A 566 -21.66 9.87 9.89
C SER A 566 -22.25 9.44 8.55
N ASP A 567 -23.56 9.62 8.39
CA ASP A 567 -24.24 9.34 7.10
C ASP A 567 -23.82 10.34 6.01
N GLU A 568 -23.47 11.58 6.40
CA GLU A 568 -22.94 12.59 5.48
C GLU A 568 -21.59 12.14 4.92
N PHE A 569 -20.64 11.82 5.80
CA PHE A 569 -19.31 11.37 5.40
C PHE A 569 -19.30 10.01 4.70
N GLY A 570 -20.33 9.19 4.89
CA GLY A 570 -20.51 7.94 4.15
C GLY A 570 -20.86 8.10 2.68
N LYS A 571 -21.15 9.33 2.24
CA LYS A 571 -21.55 9.67 0.85
C LYS A 571 -20.50 10.51 0.12
N ILE A 572 -19.36 10.76 0.74
CA ILE A 572 -18.33 11.63 0.16
C ILE A 572 -16.94 11.01 0.22
N ASN A 573 -16.10 11.40 -0.75
CA ASN A 573 -14.67 11.30 -0.68
C ASN A 573 -14.08 12.66 -0.23
N VAL A 574 -12.97 12.63 0.48
CA VAL A 574 -12.19 13.82 0.83
C VAL A 574 -11.13 14.01 -0.24
N ALA A 575 -11.23 15.08 -1.02
CA ALA A 575 -10.29 15.37 -2.10
C ALA A 575 -9.30 16.47 -1.70
N VAL A 576 -8.06 16.33 -2.13
CA VAL A 576 -6.97 17.28 -1.94
C VAL A 576 -6.51 17.80 -3.29
N ARG A 577 -6.53 19.11 -3.47
CA ARG A 577 -6.09 19.82 -4.69
C ARG A 577 -5.05 20.87 -4.38
N LYS A 578 -4.17 21.13 -5.35
CA LYS A 578 -3.22 22.23 -5.30
C LYS A 578 -3.88 23.51 -5.81
N ASN A 579 -3.83 24.57 -4.99
CA ASN A 579 -4.22 25.91 -5.41
C ASN A 579 -3.15 26.58 -6.30
N ALA A 580 -3.50 27.67 -6.96
CA ALA A 580 -2.58 28.45 -7.79
C ALA A 580 -1.39 29.02 -6.99
N ASP A 581 -1.57 29.32 -5.71
CA ASP A 581 -0.52 29.78 -4.79
C ASP A 581 0.35 28.65 -4.23
N GLY A 582 0.09 27.40 -4.63
CA GLY A 582 0.80 26.21 -4.19
C GLY A 582 0.27 25.57 -2.90
N SER A 583 -0.66 26.23 -2.19
CA SER A 583 -1.26 25.71 -0.97
C SER A 583 -2.18 24.50 -1.24
N MET A 584 -2.41 23.69 -0.20
CA MET A 584 -3.28 22.53 -0.24
C MET A 584 -4.73 22.93 0.11
N ARG A 585 -5.67 22.59 -0.77
CA ARG A 585 -7.10 22.77 -0.55
C ARG A 585 -7.78 21.41 -0.37
N VAL A 586 -8.59 21.30 0.67
CA VAL A 586 -9.42 20.11 0.95
C VAL A 586 -10.86 20.37 0.51
N LEU A 587 -11.48 19.38 -0.11
CA LEU A 587 -12.83 19.44 -0.67
C LEU A 587 -13.60 18.18 -0.28
N ARG A 588 -14.92 18.29 -0.17
CA ARG A 588 -15.85 17.16 -0.04
C ARG A 588 -16.49 16.91 -1.40
N GLU A 589 -16.36 15.70 -1.91
CA GLU A 589 -16.93 15.32 -3.19
C GLU A 589 -17.85 14.12 -3.05
N SER A 590 -19.03 14.19 -3.67
CA SER A 590 -20.00 13.11 -3.61
C SER A 590 -19.46 11.85 -4.30
N ILE A 591 -19.64 10.71 -3.67
CA ILE A 591 -19.38 9.40 -4.28
C ILE A 591 -20.44 9.18 -5.38
N PRO A 592 -20.04 8.76 -6.60
CA PRO A 592 -20.99 8.46 -7.67
C PRO A 592 -22.02 7.42 -7.26
N GLU A 593 -23.27 7.65 -7.64
CA GLU A 593 -24.35 6.73 -7.30
C GLU A 593 -24.14 5.35 -7.93
N MET A 594 -24.25 4.31 -7.10
CA MET A 594 -24.13 2.92 -7.54
C MET A 594 -25.39 2.50 -8.31
N PRO A 595 -25.27 1.80 -9.46
CA PRO A 595 -26.40 1.22 -10.18
C PRO A 595 -27.26 0.29 -9.32
N VAL A 596 -28.56 0.25 -9.61
CA VAL A 596 -29.54 -0.53 -8.83
C VAL A 596 -29.16 -2.01 -8.80
N GLU A 597 -28.69 -2.53 -9.92
CA GLU A 597 -28.26 -3.93 -10.07
C GLU A 597 -27.14 -4.30 -9.11
N LEU A 598 -26.16 -3.39 -8.92
CA LEU A 598 -25.07 -3.63 -7.96
C LEU A 598 -25.51 -3.45 -6.51
N LYS A 599 -26.47 -2.55 -6.25
CA LYS A 599 -27.10 -2.44 -4.91
C LYS A 599 -27.83 -3.73 -4.55
N GLN A 600 -28.54 -4.36 -5.52
CA GLN A 600 -29.18 -5.67 -5.34
C GLN A 600 -28.16 -6.77 -5.05
N VAL A 601 -27.02 -6.81 -5.77
CA VAL A 601 -25.93 -7.76 -5.49
C VAL A 601 -25.46 -7.66 -4.04
N ILE A 602 -25.29 -6.45 -3.50
CA ILE A 602 -24.90 -6.26 -2.10
C ILE A 602 -25.98 -6.80 -1.16
N GLN A 603 -27.26 -6.55 -1.44
CA GLN A 603 -28.38 -7.06 -0.61
C GLN A 603 -28.50 -8.58 -0.63
N GLU A 604 -28.34 -9.21 -1.79
CA GLU A 604 -28.41 -10.66 -1.96
C GLU A 604 -27.22 -11.38 -1.31
N MET A 605 -26.04 -10.75 -1.34
CA MET A 605 -24.80 -11.33 -0.79
C MET A 605 -24.53 -10.87 0.65
N GLY A 606 -25.32 -9.94 1.22
CA GLY A 606 -25.17 -9.32 2.54
C GLY A 606 -25.44 -10.15 3.77
#